data_51ddb732c70adcebff11fcbefc14367e
#
_entry.id   51ddb732c70adcebff11fcbefc14367e
#
_cell.length_a   1.000
_cell.length_b   1.000
_cell.length_c   1.000
_cell.angle_alpha   90.00
_cell.angle_beta   90.00
_cell.angle_gamma   90.00
#
_symmetry.space_group_name_H-M   'P 1'
#
loop_
_entity.id
_entity.type
_entity.pdbx_description
1 polymer ?
#
loop_
_entity_poly.entity_id
_entity_poly.type
_entity_poly.pdbx_seq_one_letter_code
_entity_poly.pdbx_strand_id
1 'polypeptide(L)'
;MRHNGRVSLYRDDGIVLRTQKLGEADRIVTILTRRTGRVRAVGKGVRRTKSRFGSRLEPFTHVDLQLYTGRSLDVITQAETVRPYGVPLIADYPRYTIGTAMLETAERFTPVEKEPGIGAFLLLVGGLRALSEQVHQPRLVLDAFLLRSLAVAGYAPALEECAVCGTPDTADRATGSRVFGIAAGGLTCRSCRPPGAATPSALTVGLMGALLRGDWARADVSQPRHQVECSGLVAAYVQWHMEHSIRSLRHVEHATGTVEHTAGAGGSA
;
A
#
# COMPACT_ATOMS: atom_id res chain seq x y z
N MET A 1 39.66 -7.11 7.42
CA MET A 1 39.02 -7.35 8.74
C MET A 1 37.80 -8.26 8.51
N ARG A 2 37.83 -9.49 8.98
CA ARG A 2 36.75 -10.45 8.89
C ARG A 2 35.71 -10.06 9.94
N HIS A 3 34.55 -9.51 9.53
CA HIS A 3 33.41 -9.33 10.42
C HIS A 3 32.94 -10.73 10.81
N ASN A 4 33.26 -11.12 12.03
CA ASN A 4 32.71 -12.30 12.68
C ASN A 4 31.24 -11.99 12.98
N GLY A 5 30.33 -12.36 12.05
CA GLY A 5 28.89 -12.19 12.23
C GLY A 5 28.44 -13.03 13.43
N ARG A 6 28.37 -12.42 14.60
CA ARG A 6 27.72 -13.04 15.76
C ARG A 6 26.29 -13.39 15.40
N VAL A 7 25.98 -14.67 15.39
CA VAL A 7 24.60 -15.14 15.32
C VAL A 7 23.88 -14.57 16.54
N SER A 8 23.01 -13.60 16.31
CA SER A 8 22.26 -12.90 17.35
C SER A 8 20.79 -13.30 17.27
N LEU A 9 20.23 -13.66 18.42
CA LEU A 9 18.80 -13.85 18.58
C LEU A 9 18.15 -12.49 18.82
N TYR A 10 17.08 -12.18 18.08
CA TYR A 10 16.29 -10.97 18.26
C TYR A 10 14.79 -11.24 18.11
N ARG A 11 13.98 -10.34 18.63
CA ARG A 11 12.52 -10.41 18.58
C ARG A 11 11.97 -9.14 17.94
N ASP A 12 11.03 -9.28 17.01
CA ASP A 12 10.33 -8.18 16.36
C ASP A 12 8.93 -8.60 15.97
N ASP A 13 8.02 -7.65 15.84
CA ASP A 13 6.70 -7.89 15.25
C ASP A 13 6.64 -7.36 13.82
N GLY A 14 5.88 -8.02 12.95
CA GLY A 14 5.85 -7.65 11.53
C GLY A 14 4.65 -8.20 10.77
N ILE A 15 4.45 -7.64 9.58
CA ILE A 15 3.46 -8.13 8.60
C ILE A 15 4.16 -9.02 7.58
N VAL A 16 3.65 -10.22 7.38
CA VAL A 16 4.11 -11.11 6.31
C VAL A 16 3.65 -10.54 4.97
N LEU A 17 4.61 -10.11 4.14
CA LEU A 17 4.35 -9.53 2.82
C LEU A 17 4.17 -10.61 1.76
N ARG A 18 5.08 -11.57 1.69
CA ARG A 18 5.02 -12.70 0.76
C ARG A 18 5.84 -13.89 1.20
N THR A 19 5.57 -15.02 0.59
CA THR A 19 6.32 -16.25 0.80
C THR A 19 6.81 -16.85 -0.51
N GLN A 20 7.98 -17.49 -0.49
CA GLN A 20 8.57 -18.21 -1.62
C GLN A 20 8.98 -19.62 -1.18
N LYS A 21 8.80 -20.60 -2.04
CA LYS A 21 9.25 -21.98 -1.76
C LYS A 21 10.78 -22.02 -1.68
N LEU A 22 11.31 -22.72 -0.69
CA LEU A 22 12.72 -23.02 -0.53
C LEU A 22 12.87 -24.53 -0.29
N GLY A 23 13.37 -25.23 -1.31
CA GLY A 23 13.38 -26.71 -1.27
C GLY A 23 11.99 -27.33 -1.09
N GLU A 24 11.94 -28.50 -0.48
CA GLU A 24 10.70 -29.27 -0.33
C GLU A 24 9.82 -28.82 0.85
N ALA A 25 10.44 -28.45 1.97
CA ALA A 25 9.72 -28.24 3.24
C ALA A 25 9.73 -26.80 3.75
N ASP A 26 10.64 -25.95 3.24
CA ASP A 26 10.90 -24.62 3.79
C ASP A 26 10.28 -23.53 2.93
N ARG A 27 10.20 -22.32 3.49
CA ARG A 27 9.84 -21.10 2.78
C ARG A 27 10.78 -19.96 3.15
N ILE A 28 11.09 -19.09 2.18
CA ILE A 28 11.57 -17.75 2.45
C ILE A 28 10.35 -16.87 2.67
N VAL A 29 10.32 -16.18 3.79
CA VAL A 29 9.25 -15.27 4.20
C VAL A 29 9.82 -13.85 4.18
N THR A 30 9.19 -12.96 3.41
CA THR A 30 9.50 -11.52 3.41
C THR A 30 8.52 -10.85 4.36
N ILE A 31 9.04 -10.08 5.31
CA ILE A 31 8.29 -9.50 6.42
C ILE A 31 8.68 -8.03 6.56
N LEU A 32 7.70 -7.14 6.66
CA LEU A 32 7.94 -5.77 7.09
C LEU A 32 7.80 -5.71 8.60
N THR A 33 8.90 -5.54 9.30
CA THR A 33 8.93 -5.53 10.76
C THR A 33 8.91 -4.11 11.33
N ARG A 34 8.49 -3.99 12.57
CA ARG A 34 8.31 -2.72 13.25
C ARG A 34 9.60 -1.96 13.50
N ARG A 35 10.67 -2.69 13.93
CA ARG A 35 11.93 -2.10 14.37
C ARG A 35 13.07 -2.29 13.39
N THR A 36 13.12 -3.46 12.76
CA THR A 36 14.24 -3.84 11.89
C THR A 36 14.01 -3.41 10.43
N GLY A 37 12.77 -3.06 10.05
CA GLY A 37 12.42 -2.78 8.66
C GLY A 37 12.09 -4.06 7.89
N ARG A 38 12.36 -4.09 6.58
CA ARG A 38 12.07 -5.28 5.77
C ARG A 38 13.13 -6.38 6.00
N VAL A 39 12.65 -7.57 6.36
CA VAL A 39 13.50 -8.74 6.67
C VAL A 39 13.10 -9.90 5.77
N ARG A 40 14.10 -10.65 5.28
CA ARG A 40 13.89 -11.94 4.63
C ARG A 40 14.42 -13.05 5.54
N ALA A 41 13.55 -14.00 5.86
CA ALA A 41 13.88 -15.07 6.79
C ALA A 41 13.41 -16.44 6.31
N VAL A 42 14.10 -17.50 6.70
CA VAL A 42 13.74 -18.88 6.41
C VAL A 42 12.84 -19.42 7.52
N GLY A 43 11.63 -19.83 7.14
CA GLY A 43 10.75 -20.66 7.98
C GLY A 43 11.00 -22.13 7.67
N LYS A 44 11.73 -22.83 8.55
CA LYS A 44 12.05 -24.25 8.36
C LYS A 44 10.85 -25.13 8.62
N GLY A 45 10.55 -26.05 7.69
CA GLY A 45 9.47 -27.03 7.82
C GLY A 45 8.06 -26.43 7.72
N VAL A 46 7.90 -25.18 7.23
CA VAL A 46 6.60 -24.49 7.11
C VAL A 46 5.61 -25.28 6.26
N ARG A 47 6.09 -25.98 5.23
CA ARG A 47 5.24 -26.76 4.30
C ARG A 47 4.90 -28.17 4.77
N ARG A 48 5.41 -28.62 5.91
CA ARG A 48 5.10 -29.93 6.46
C ARG A 48 3.68 -29.94 7.04
N THR A 49 2.96 -31.04 6.89
CA THR A 49 1.58 -31.20 7.40
C THR A 49 1.48 -30.91 8.91
N LYS A 50 2.50 -31.30 9.68
CA LYS A 50 2.61 -31.01 11.13
C LYS A 50 3.58 -29.83 11.38
N SER A 51 3.46 -28.75 10.59
CA SER A 51 4.30 -27.56 10.79
C SER A 51 3.96 -26.88 12.10
N ARG A 52 4.99 -26.56 12.88
CA ARG A 52 4.85 -25.75 14.11
C ARG A 52 4.42 -24.30 13.83
N PHE A 53 4.57 -23.83 12.59
CA PHE A 53 4.18 -22.47 12.18
C PHE A 53 2.74 -22.42 11.68
N GLY A 54 2.21 -23.50 11.07
CA GLY A 54 0.87 -23.53 10.47
C GLY A 54 0.66 -22.37 9.51
N SER A 55 -0.46 -21.67 9.65
CA SER A 55 -0.81 -20.48 8.85
C SER A 55 -0.17 -19.16 9.33
N ARG A 56 0.61 -19.17 10.40
CA ARG A 56 1.17 -17.94 11.01
C ARG A 56 2.08 -17.16 10.06
N LEU A 57 2.70 -17.84 9.09
CA LEU A 57 3.62 -17.23 8.12
C LEU A 57 2.98 -17.04 6.73
N GLU A 58 1.67 -17.04 6.63
CA GLU A 58 0.98 -16.68 5.39
C GLU A 58 0.86 -15.15 5.22
N PRO A 59 0.81 -14.64 3.98
CA PRO A 59 0.64 -13.20 3.72
C PRO A 59 -0.55 -12.60 4.48
N PHE A 60 -0.49 -11.29 4.78
CA PHE A 60 -1.43 -10.52 5.59
C PHE A 60 -1.43 -10.84 7.09
N THR A 61 -0.63 -11.81 7.54
CA THR A 61 -0.58 -12.11 8.98
C THR A 61 0.35 -11.15 9.69
N HIS A 62 -0.16 -10.50 10.73
CA HIS A 62 0.65 -9.79 11.72
C HIS A 62 1.17 -10.81 12.73
N VAL A 63 2.47 -10.93 12.84
CA VAL A 63 3.16 -11.94 13.65
C VAL A 63 4.17 -11.30 14.60
N ASP A 64 4.26 -11.86 15.80
CA ASP A 64 5.40 -11.65 16.71
C ASP A 64 6.41 -12.77 16.44
N LEU A 65 7.65 -12.40 16.21
CA LEU A 65 8.69 -13.27 15.69
C LEU A 65 9.92 -13.29 16.60
N GLN A 66 10.48 -14.47 16.73
CA GLN A 66 11.84 -14.63 17.21
C GLN A 66 12.72 -15.13 16.05
N LEU A 67 13.82 -14.44 15.83
CA LEU A 67 14.68 -14.68 14.67
C LEU A 67 16.15 -14.79 15.09
N TYR A 68 16.90 -15.66 14.39
CA TYR A 68 18.36 -15.62 14.38
C TYR A 68 18.86 -14.85 13.17
N THR A 69 19.82 -13.96 13.41
CA THR A 69 20.52 -13.25 12.31
C THR A 69 21.33 -14.25 11.50
N GLY A 70 21.01 -14.37 10.21
CA GLY A 70 21.73 -15.18 9.25
C GLY A 70 22.72 -14.35 8.41
N ARG A 71 23.51 -15.03 7.59
CA ARG A 71 24.49 -14.39 6.69
C ARG A 71 23.80 -13.67 5.51
N SER A 72 22.79 -14.28 4.92
CA SER A 72 22.00 -13.73 3.80
C SER A 72 20.51 -13.72 4.10
N LEU A 73 20.01 -14.69 4.84
CA LEU A 73 18.63 -14.83 5.27
C LEU A 73 18.63 -15.11 6.76
N ASP A 74 17.76 -14.46 7.50
CA ASP A 74 17.54 -14.76 8.90
C ASP A 74 16.78 -16.09 9.05
N VAL A 75 16.68 -16.63 10.25
CA VAL A 75 15.95 -17.88 10.51
C VAL A 75 14.88 -17.64 11.56
N ILE A 76 13.63 -17.95 11.20
CA ILE A 76 12.50 -17.86 12.13
C ILE A 76 12.56 -19.05 13.08
N THR A 77 12.66 -18.78 14.37
CA THR A 77 12.64 -19.81 15.43
C THR A 77 11.28 -19.93 16.09
N GLN A 78 10.56 -18.81 16.27
CA GLN A 78 9.21 -18.79 16.80
C GLN A 78 8.38 -17.77 16.02
N ALA A 79 7.07 -18.04 15.91
CA ALA A 79 6.09 -17.15 15.32
C ALA A 79 4.75 -17.30 16.05
N GLU A 80 4.23 -16.21 16.55
CA GLU A 80 2.91 -16.14 17.19
C GLU A 80 2.03 -15.14 16.43
N THR A 81 0.78 -15.50 16.16
CA THR A 81 -0.16 -14.61 15.46
C THR A 81 -0.62 -13.49 16.39
N VAL A 82 -0.35 -12.25 16.02
CA VAL A 82 -0.91 -11.05 16.64
C VAL A 82 -2.29 -10.77 16.04
N ARG A 83 -2.39 -10.74 14.70
CA ARG A 83 -3.65 -10.56 13.97
C ARG A 83 -3.62 -11.22 12.60
N PRO A 84 -4.61 -12.06 12.26
CA PRO A 84 -4.72 -12.68 10.93
C PRO A 84 -5.60 -11.83 10.01
N TYR A 85 -5.08 -10.70 9.49
CA TYR A 85 -5.84 -9.83 8.58
C TYR A 85 -6.33 -10.56 7.32
N GLY A 86 -5.62 -11.59 6.87
CA GLY A 86 -5.97 -12.35 5.67
C GLY A 86 -7.29 -13.11 5.75
N VAL A 87 -7.73 -13.51 6.95
CA VAL A 87 -8.93 -14.34 7.11
C VAL A 87 -10.18 -13.68 6.51
N PRO A 88 -10.55 -12.43 6.83
CA PRO A 88 -11.70 -11.77 6.21
C PRO A 88 -11.42 -11.33 4.76
N LEU A 89 -10.16 -11.12 4.36
CA LEU A 89 -9.83 -10.65 3.01
C LEU A 89 -9.94 -11.77 1.97
N ILE A 90 -9.58 -13.01 2.30
CA ILE A 90 -9.61 -14.14 1.36
C ILE A 90 -11.02 -14.45 0.87
N ALA A 91 -12.04 -14.17 1.68
CA ALA A 91 -13.44 -14.37 1.33
C ALA A 91 -14.01 -13.29 0.38
N ASP A 92 -13.29 -12.18 0.18
CA ASP A 92 -13.73 -11.02 -0.60
C ASP A 92 -12.65 -10.67 -1.64
N TYR A 93 -12.85 -11.11 -2.88
CA TYR A 93 -11.86 -10.95 -3.95
C TYR A 93 -11.42 -9.49 -4.17
N PRO A 94 -12.31 -8.47 -4.24
CA PRO A 94 -11.93 -7.07 -4.33
C PRO A 94 -11.00 -6.64 -3.17
N ARG A 95 -11.33 -6.98 -1.92
CA ARG A 95 -10.50 -6.64 -0.77
C ARG A 95 -9.18 -7.40 -0.76
N TYR A 96 -9.19 -8.67 -1.14
CA TYR A 96 -7.97 -9.46 -1.29
C TYR A 96 -6.99 -8.81 -2.28
N THR A 97 -7.51 -8.39 -3.43
CA THR A 97 -6.70 -7.73 -4.48
C THR A 97 -6.10 -6.41 -3.98
N ILE A 98 -6.91 -5.60 -3.28
CA ILE A 98 -6.45 -4.35 -2.67
C ILE A 98 -5.39 -4.61 -1.60
N GLY A 99 -5.63 -5.57 -0.71
CA GLY A 99 -4.66 -5.96 0.29
C GLY A 99 -3.33 -6.41 -0.33
N THR A 100 -3.39 -7.19 -1.42
CA THR A 100 -2.20 -7.63 -2.17
C THR A 100 -1.44 -6.43 -2.74
N ALA A 101 -2.14 -5.45 -3.33
CA ALA A 101 -1.53 -4.22 -3.81
C ALA A 101 -0.83 -3.43 -2.68
N MET A 102 -1.42 -3.44 -1.48
CA MET A 102 -0.80 -2.80 -0.30
C MET A 102 0.48 -3.52 0.14
N LEU A 103 0.49 -4.87 0.17
CA LEU A 103 1.70 -5.63 0.51
C LEU A 103 2.81 -5.39 -0.52
N GLU A 104 2.49 -5.42 -1.81
CA GLU A 104 3.45 -5.15 -2.88
C GLU A 104 4.00 -3.73 -2.81
N THR A 105 3.14 -2.75 -2.53
CA THR A 105 3.53 -1.35 -2.34
C THR A 105 4.49 -1.22 -1.16
N ALA A 106 4.16 -1.81 -0.01
CA ALA A 106 5.02 -1.78 1.17
C ALA A 106 6.39 -2.39 0.89
N GLU A 107 6.46 -3.52 0.18
CA GLU A 107 7.74 -4.14 -0.21
C GLU A 107 8.56 -3.20 -1.11
N ARG A 108 7.93 -2.51 -2.06
CA ARG A 108 8.61 -1.61 -3.01
C ARG A 108 9.11 -0.32 -2.36
N PHE A 109 8.33 0.25 -1.43
CA PHE A 109 8.74 1.46 -0.70
C PHE A 109 9.75 1.18 0.43
N THR A 110 10.09 -0.09 0.67
CA THR A 110 11.15 -0.50 1.59
C THR A 110 12.23 -1.31 0.84
N PRO A 111 12.94 -0.73 -0.14
CA PRO A 111 13.84 -1.47 -1.03
C PRO A 111 15.06 -2.04 -0.31
N VAL A 112 15.53 -1.37 0.73
CA VAL A 112 16.71 -1.80 1.50
C VAL A 112 16.26 -2.72 2.64
N GLU A 113 16.92 -3.88 2.75
CA GLU A 113 16.65 -4.81 3.86
C GLU A 113 17.30 -4.29 5.15
N LYS A 114 16.58 -4.50 6.27
CA LYS A 114 17.04 -4.11 7.62
C LYS A 114 17.28 -2.61 7.78
N GLU A 115 16.60 -1.80 6.99
CA GLU A 115 16.53 -0.36 7.19
C GLU A 115 15.30 -0.04 8.03
N PRO A 116 15.45 0.49 9.25
CA PRO A 116 14.32 0.82 10.10
C PRO A 116 13.39 1.84 9.47
N GLY A 117 12.09 1.56 9.49
CA GLY A 117 11.07 2.41 8.87
C GLY A 117 9.70 2.23 9.52
N ILE A 118 9.57 2.63 10.79
CA ILE A 118 8.33 2.45 11.56
C ILE A 118 7.10 3.06 10.88
N GLY A 119 7.27 4.15 10.13
CA GLY A 119 6.18 4.81 9.41
C GLY A 119 5.53 3.88 8.38
N ALA A 120 6.32 3.18 7.57
CA ALA A 120 5.82 2.21 6.59
C ALA A 120 5.10 1.03 7.26
N PHE A 121 5.64 0.51 8.36
CA PHE A 121 5.01 -0.55 9.13
C PHE A 121 3.65 -0.13 9.70
N LEU A 122 3.58 1.01 10.41
CA LEU A 122 2.34 1.49 11.01
C LEU A 122 1.27 1.80 9.95
N LEU A 123 1.68 2.33 8.81
CA LEU A 123 0.80 2.62 7.69
C LEU A 123 0.20 1.33 7.12
N LEU A 124 1.00 0.29 6.92
CA LEU A 124 0.53 -1.01 6.44
C LEU A 124 -0.42 -1.67 7.44
N VAL A 125 -0.08 -1.68 8.73
CA VAL A 125 -0.94 -2.20 9.80
C VAL A 125 -2.29 -1.47 9.82
N GLY A 126 -2.27 -0.13 9.78
CA GLY A 126 -3.49 0.69 9.76
C GLY A 126 -4.37 0.42 8.55
N GLY A 127 -3.77 0.33 7.36
CA GLY A 127 -4.49 0.05 6.13
C GLY A 127 -5.09 -1.37 6.08
N LEU A 128 -4.33 -2.40 6.45
CA LEU A 128 -4.83 -3.78 6.52
C LEU A 128 -5.94 -3.92 7.56
N ARG A 129 -5.82 -3.21 8.69
CA ARG A 129 -6.86 -3.16 9.70
C ARG A 129 -8.15 -2.55 9.15
N ALA A 130 -8.09 -1.36 8.57
CA ALA A 130 -9.25 -0.68 7.99
C ALA A 130 -9.94 -1.54 6.91
N LEU A 131 -9.13 -2.22 6.07
CA LEU A 131 -9.62 -3.10 5.02
C LEU A 131 -10.30 -4.36 5.59
N SER A 132 -9.73 -4.97 6.64
CA SER A 132 -10.27 -6.17 7.28
C SER A 132 -11.51 -5.91 8.15
N GLU A 133 -11.56 -4.76 8.82
CA GLU A 133 -12.69 -4.32 9.65
C GLU A 133 -13.82 -3.68 8.83
N GLN A 134 -13.61 -3.45 7.53
CA GLN A 134 -14.61 -2.96 6.58
C GLN A 134 -15.20 -1.58 6.95
N VAL A 135 -14.42 -0.74 7.61
CA VAL A 135 -14.88 0.57 8.11
C VAL A 135 -15.00 1.63 7.01
N HIS A 136 -14.30 1.45 5.87
CA HIS A 136 -14.30 2.37 4.73
C HIS A 136 -14.39 1.62 3.41
N GLN A 137 -14.70 2.33 2.33
CA GLN A 137 -14.69 1.76 0.99
C GLN A 137 -13.27 1.27 0.64
N PRO A 138 -13.13 0.01 0.14
CA PRO A 138 -11.81 -0.59 -0.10
C PRO A 138 -10.90 0.26 -0.99
N ARG A 139 -11.47 0.90 -2.03
CA ARG A 139 -10.73 1.76 -2.95
C ARG A 139 -10.15 2.99 -2.26
N LEU A 140 -10.93 3.66 -1.40
CA LEU A 140 -10.45 4.80 -0.62
C LEU A 140 -9.34 4.40 0.36
N VAL A 141 -9.43 3.20 0.94
CA VAL A 141 -8.36 2.66 1.80
C VAL A 141 -7.07 2.50 1.03
N LEU A 142 -7.13 1.95 -0.20
CA LEU A 142 -5.97 1.82 -1.07
C LEU A 142 -5.38 3.19 -1.44
N ASP A 143 -6.20 4.11 -1.91
CA ASP A 143 -5.74 5.44 -2.33
C ASP A 143 -5.10 6.21 -1.17
N ALA A 144 -5.69 6.15 0.04
CA ALA A 144 -5.11 6.72 1.25
C ALA A 144 -3.76 6.07 1.60
N PHE A 145 -3.68 4.74 1.50
CA PHE A 145 -2.45 4.00 1.75
C PHE A 145 -1.35 4.40 0.75
N LEU A 146 -1.67 4.47 -0.54
CA LEU A 146 -0.72 4.85 -1.59
C LEU A 146 -0.20 6.29 -1.42
N LEU A 147 -1.10 7.26 -1.21
CA LEU A 147 -0.73 8.66 -0.98
C LEU A 147 0.16 8.83 0.24
N ARG A 148 -0.16 8.15 1.33
CA ARG A 148 0.63 8.23 2.56
C ARG A 148 1.95 7.46 2.45
N SER A 149 2.00 6.37 1.69
CA SER A 149 3.25 5.67 1.40
C SER A 149 4.21 6.56 0.63
N LEU A 150 3.69 7.31 -0.37
CA LEU A 150 4.46 8.33 -1.07
C LEU A 150 4.95 9.42 -0.11
N ALA A 151 4.09 9.90 0.80
CA ALA A 151 4.47 10.92 1.77
C ALA A 151 5.57 10.43 2.73
N VAL A 152 5.48 9.19 3.23
CA VAL A 152 6.52 8.57 4.07
C VAL A 152 7.83 8.42 3.31
N ALA A 153 7.77 8.16 2.00
CA ALA A 153 8.94 8.09 1.12
C ALA A 153 9.49 9.46 0.67
N GLY A 154 8.88 10.58 1.11
CA GLY A 154 9.31 11.93 0.75
C GLY A 154 8.71 12.49 -0.55
N TYR A 155 7.70 11.81 -1.12
CA TYR A 155 7.04 12.17 -2.37
C TYR A 155 5.58 12.63 -2.16
N ALA A 156 5.29 13.32 -1.05
CA ALA A 156 3.96 13.85 -0.82
C ALA A 156 3.55 14.81 -1.96
N PRO A 157 2.37 14.63 -2.58
CA PRO A 157 1.92 15.56 -3.60
C PRO A 157 1.60 16.94 -2.99
N ALA A 158 2.04 18.02 -3.65
CA ALA A 158 1.64 19.37 -3.30
C ALA A 158 0.18 19.61 -3.73
N LEU A 159 -0.74 19.78 -2.78
CA LEU A 159 -2.18 19.91 -3.01
C LEU A 159 -2.76 21.28 -2.62
N GLU A 160 -1.95 22.15 -2.04
CA GLU A 160 -2.38 23.47 -1.53
C GLU A 160 -1.67 24.62 -2.23
N GLU A 161 -0.53 24.35 -2.86
CA GLU A 161 0.29 25.32 -3.56
C GLU A 161 0.85 24.74 -4.87
N CYS A 162 1.44 25.59 -5.69
CA CYS A 162 2.11 25.16 -6.92
C CYS A 162 3.39 24.38 -6.57
N ALA A 163 3.47 23.13 -7.00
CA ALA A 163 4.64 22.26 -6.77
C ALA A 163 5.96 22.80 -7.35
N VAL A 164 5.89 23.76 -8.30
CA VAL A 164 7.07 24.30 -8.98
C VAL A 164 7.53 25.62 -8.38
N CYS A 165 6.61 26.56 -8.13
CA CYS A 165 6.96 27.92 -7.70
C CYS A 165 6.42 28.30 -6.32
N GLY A 166 5.70 27.39 -5.63
CA GLY A 166 5.18 27.63 -4.29
C GLY A 166 4.01 28.64 -4.22
N THR A 167 3.51 29.14 -5.37
CA THR A 167 2.38 30.07 -5.34
C THR A 167 1.15 29.39 -4.77
N PRO A 168 0.53 29.93 -3.71
CA PRO A 168 -0.73 29.39 -3.18
C PRO A 168 -1.86 29.65 -4.16
N ASP A 169 -2.98 28.92 -3.97
CA ASP A 169 -4.18 28.99 -4.81
C ASP A 169 -3.92 28.79 -6.32
N THR A 170 -3.80 27.53 -6.68
CA THR A 170 -3.59 27.08 -8.07
C THR A 170 -4.88 26.94 -8.88
N ALA A 171 -6.03 27.32 -8.32
CA ALA A 171 -7.30 27.24 -9.02
C ALA A 171 -7.39 28.27 -10.15
N ASP A 172 -7.89 27.84 -11.31
CA ASP A 172 -8.27 28.78 -12.36
C ASP A 172 -9.48 29.61 -11.89
N ARG A 173 -9.33 30.95 -11.90
CA ARG A 173 -10.35 31.87 -11.38
C ARG A 173 -11.67 31.82 -12.15
N ALA A 174 -11.64 31.46 -13.43
CA ALA A 174 -12.81 31.42 -14.29
C ALA A 174 -13.58 30.11 -14.16
N THR A 175 -12.87 28.97 -14.03
CA THR A 175 -13.47 27.63 -14.08
C THR A 175 -13.41 26.91 -12.74
N GLY A 176 -12.65 27.40 -11.77
CA GLY A 176 -12.36 26.70 -10.51
C GLY A 176 -11.56 25.40 -10.70
N SER A 177 -11.13 25.11 -11.92
CA SER A 177 -10.37 23.90 -12.23
C SER A 177 -8.95 24.02 -11.69
N ARG A 178 -8.35 22.87 -11.39
CA ARG A 178 -6.98 22.76 -10.91
C ARG A 178 -6.17 21.97 -11.91
N VAL A 179 -4.90 22.25 -12.02
CA VAL A 179 -3.98 21.54 -12.90
C VAL A 179 -3.06 20.69 -12.03
N PHE A 180 -3.00 19.38 -12.30
CA PHE A 180 -2.15 18.44 -11.59
C PHE A 180 -1.08 17.88 -12.52
N GLY A 181 0.17 18.20 -12.24
CA GLY A 181 1.34 17.71 -12.96
C GLY A 181 1.97 16.54 -12.20
N ILE A 182 1.89 15.32 -12.76
CA ILE A 182 2.48 14.12 -12.13
C ILE A 182 3.99 14.31 -11.97
N ALA A 183 4.67 14.65 -13.04
CA ALA A 183 6.12 14.91 -13.02
C ALA A 183 6.52 16.14 -12.20
N ALA A 184 5.60 17.10 -12.03
CA ALA A 184 5.82 18.29 -11.24
C ALA A 184 5.68 18.05 -9.73
N GLY A 185 5.09 16.93 -9.34
CA GLY A 185 4.90 16.58 -7.93
C GLY A 185 3.61 17.10 -7.31
N GLY A 186 2.60 17.52 -8.09
CA GLY A 186 1.35 18.02 -7.52
C GLY A 186 0.65 19.08 -8.36
N LEU A 187 -0.11 19.96 -7.70
CA LEU A 187 -0.77 21.07 -8.35
C LEU A 187 0.22 22.05 -8.96
N THR A 188 -0.16 22.62 -10.10
CA THR A 188 0.65 23.65 -10.76
C THR A 188 -0.21 24.86 -11.11
N CYS A 189 0.35 26.05 -11.01
CA CYS A 189 -0.29 27.27 -11.49
C CYS A 189 -0.26 27.33 -13.02
N ARG A 190 -0.99 28.29 -13.60
CA ARG A 190 -1.09 28.46 -15.05
C ARG A 190 0.27 28.60 -15.74
N SER A 191 1.19 29.34 -15.12
CA SER A 191 2.54 29.60 -15.67
C SER A 191 3.46 28.39 -15.60
N CYS A 192 3.23 27.47 -14.64
CA CYS A 192 4.06 26.28 -14.43
C CYS A 192 3.43 25.00 -14.99
N ARG A 193 2.29 25.11 -15.69
CA ARG A 193 1.57 23.96 -16.22
C ARG A 193 2.43 23.16 -17.21
N PRO A 194 2.74 21.87 -16.91
CA PRO A 194 3.47 21.02 -17.85
C PRO A 194 2.55 20.49 -18.97
N PRO A 195 3.11 20.12 -20.12
CA PRO A 195 2.36 19.39 -21.16
C PRO A 195 1.76 18.12 -20.61
N GLY A 196 0.53 17.78 -20.99
CA GLY A 196 -0.15 16.57 -20.56
C GLY A 196 -0.62 16.54 -19.11
N ALA A 197 -0.57 17.70 -18.40
CA ALA A 197 -1.09 17.79 -17.04
C ALA A 197 -2.59 17.52 -16.98
N ALA A 198 -3.02 16.76 -15.99
CA ALA A 198 -4.44 16.49 -15.72
C ALA A 198 -5.14 17.75 -15.18
N THR A 199 -6.46 17.83 -15.38
CA THR A 199 -7.29 18.92 -14.86
C THR A 199 -8.40 18.36 -13.96
N PRO A 200 -8.05 17.82 -12.79
CA PRO A 200 -9.03 17.25 -11.87
C PRO A 200 -9.97 18.32 -11.33
N SER A 201 -11.17 17.88 -10.95
CA SER A 201 -12.11 18.75 -10.23
C SER A 201 -11.55 19.19 -8.88
N ALA A 202 -11.97 20.34 -8.37
CA ALA A 202 -11.58 20.80 -7.03
C ALA A 202 -11.99 19.80 -5.94
N LEU A 203 -13.11 19.09 -6.12
CA LEU A 203 -13.58 18.06 -5.20
C LEU A 203 -12.66 16.84 -5.20
N THR A 204 -12.12 16.45 -6.35
CA THR A 204 -11.13 15.37 -6.45
C THR A 204 -9.82 15.73 -5.74
N VAL A 205 -9.32 16.94 -5.93
CA VAL A 205 -8.14 17.42 -5.21
C VAL A 205 -8.42 17.47 -3.70
N GLY A 206 -9.60 17.94 -3.31
CA GLY A 206 -10.06 17.93 -1.92
C GLY A 206 -10.10 16.52 -1.32
N LEU A 207 -10.56 15.52 -2.09
CA LEU A 207 -10.54 14.12 -1.70
C LEU A 207 -9.12 13.58 -1.52
N MET A 208 -8.20 13.86 -2.47
CA MET A 208 -6.78 13.49 -2.30
C MET A 208 -6.20 14.05 -1.02
N GLY A 209 -6.47 15.32 -0.70
CA GLY A 209 -6.04 15.95 0.54
C GLY A 209 -6.66 15.31 1.78
N ALA A 210 -7.94 14.97 1.76
CA ALA A 210 -8.63 14.27 2.84
C ALA A 210 -8.01 12.89 3.10
N LEU A 211 -7.78 12.10 2.05
CA LEU A 211 -7.14 10.78 2.13
C LEU A 211 -5.71 10.87 2.66
N LEU A 212 -4.94 11.85 2.22
CA LEU A 212 -3.57 12.07 2.68
C LEU A 212 -3.51 12.39 4.18
N ARG A 213 -4.42 13.24 4.66
CA ARG A 213 -4.50 13.62 6.08
C ARG A 213 -5.24 12.64 6.97
N GLY A 214 -6.04 11.72 6.40
CA GLY A 214 -6.89 10.79 7.15
C GLY A 214 -8.22 11.36 7.58
N ASP A 215 -8.70 12.35 6.90
CA ASP A 215 -10.04 12.91 7.09
C ASP A 215 -11.09 12.01 6.42
N TRP A 216 -11.39 10.91 7.11
CA TRP A 216 -12.35 9.92 6.64
C TRP A 216 -13.77 10.47 6.58
N ALA A 217 -14.11 11.42 7.46
CA ALA A 217 -15.42 12.05 7.45
C ALA A 217 -15.71 12.75 6.11
N ARG A 218 -14.67 13.34 5.49
CA ARG A 218 -14.79 13.93 4.16
C ARG A 218 -14.63 12.89 3.03
N ALA A 219 -13.76 11.90 3.21
CA ALA A 219 -13.48 10.92 2.18
C ALA A 219 -14.70 10.01 1.93
N ASP A 220 -15.36 9.51 2.97
CA ASP A 220 -16.45 8.54 2.86
C ASP A 220 -17.73 9.11 2.22
N VAL A 221 -17.94 10.43 2.30
CA VAL A 221 -19.08 11.11 1.67
C VAL A 221 -18.80 11.58 0.24
N SER A 222 -17.62 11.28 -0.31
CA SER A 222 -17.22 11.67 -1.66
C SER A 222 -18.02 10.93 -2.73
N GLN A 223 -18.30 11.60 -3.84
CA GLN A 223 -19.08 11.01 -4.93
C GLN A 223 -18.22 10.02 -5.75
N PRO A 224 -18.82 8.93 -6.28
CA PRO A 224 -18.11 7.89 -7.03
C PRO A 224 -17.23 8.43 -8.18
N ARG A 225 -17.71 9.43 -8.92
CA ARG A 225 -16.95 10.07 -10.01
C ARG A 225 -15.62 10.66 -9.52
N HIS A 226 -15.61 11.30 -8.33
CA HIS A 226 -14.41 11.88 -7.77
C HIS A 226 -13.48 10.82 -7.18
N GLN A 227 -14.04 9.71 -6.70
CA GLN A 227 -13.25 8.55 -6.26
C GLN A 227 -12.52 7.91 -7.45
N VAL A 228 -13.20 7.72 -8.59
CA VAL A 228 -12.59 7.16 -9.81
C VAL A 228 -11.48 8.07 -10.33
N GLU A 229 -11.74 9.39 -10.43
CA GLU A 229 -10.75 10.37 -10.86
C GLU A 229 -9.55 10.42 -9.92
N CYS A 230 -9.79 10.43 -8.60
CA CYS A 230 -8.77 10.38 -7.56
C CYS A 230 -7.88 9.14 -7.71
N SER A 231 -8.48 7.96 -7.81
CA SER A 231 -7.73 6.70 -7.94
C SER A 231 -6.88 6.68 -9.21
N GLY A 232 -7.37 7.20 -10.33
CA GLY A 232 -6.59 7.32 -11.57
C GLY A 232 -5.34 8.20 -11.37
N LEU A 233 -5.51 9.36 -10.74
CA LEU A 233 -4.39 10.27 -10.44
C LEU A 233 -3.39 9.65 -9.45
N VAL A 234 -3.88 9.03 -8.38
CA VAL A 234 -3.03 8.36 -7.37
C VAL A 234 -2.24 7.23 -8.01
N ALA A 235 -2.87 6.39 -8.83
CA ALA A 235 -2.21 5.29 -9.53
C ALA A 235 -1.11 5.82 -10.47
N ALA A 236 -1.41 6.84 -11.28
CA ALA A 236 -0.44 7.45 -12.18
C ALA A 236 0.72 8.10 -11.42
N TYR A 237 0.44 8.73 -10.27
CA TYR A 237 1.45 9.37 -9.43
C TYR A 237 2.37 8.33 -8.77
N VAL A 238 1.81 7.24 -8.24
CA VAL A 238 2.58 6.10 -7.72
C VAL A 238 3.45 5.50 -8.82
N GLN A 239 2.88 5.27 -10.00
CA GLN A 239 3.61 4.67 -11.12
C GLN A 239 4.80 5.54 -11.57
N TRP A 240 4.64 6.86 -11.57
CA TRP A 240 5.73 7.80 -11.88
C TRP A 240 6.89 7.71 -10.89
N HIS A 241 6.59 7.61 -9.60
CA HIS A 241 7.62 7.54 -8.55
C HIS A 241 8.18 6.13 -8.33
N MET A 242 7.61 5.13 -8.97
CA MET A 242 8.07 3.75 -8.94
C MET A 242 8.52 3.34 -10.35
N GLU A 243 9.75 2.89 -10.51
CA GLU A 243 10.30 2.44 -11.79
C GLU A 243 9.52 1.27 -12.41
N HIS A 244 8.75 0.56 -11.59
CA HIS A 244 7.94 -0.57 -12.03
C HIS A 244 6.54 -0.51 -11.41
N SER A 245 5.51 -0.74 -12.23
CA SER A 245 4.12 -0.80 -11.75
C SER A 245 3.89 -1.97 -10.79
N ILE A 246 3.06 -1.75 -9.78
CA ILE A 246 2.61 -2.80 -8.86
C ILE A 246 1.66 -3.73 -9.62
N ARG A 247 2.00 -5.02 -9.73
CA ARG A 247 1.25 -5.99 -10.56
C ARG A 247 -0.24 -6.08 -10.17
N SER A 248 -0.52 -6.09 -8.89
CA SER A 248 -1.88 -6.21 -8.36
C SER A 248 -2.75 -4.98 -8.60
N LEU A 249 -2.20 -3.77 -8.88
CA LEU A 249 -3.02 -2.61 -9.24
C LEU A 249 -3.87 -2.85 -10.49
N ARG A 250 -3.35 -3.58 -11.48
CA ARG A 250 -4.11 -3.93 -12.68
C ARG A 250 -5.37 -4.76 -12.37
N HIS A 251 -5.29 -5.64 -11.36
CA HIS A 251 -6.44 -6.46 -10.94
C HIS A 251 -7.47 -5.65 -10.16
N VAL A 252 -7.07 -4.60 -9.44
CA VAL A 252 -8.01 -3.71 -8.74
C VAL A 252 -8.89 -2.95 -9.73
N GLU A 253 -8.31 -2.45 -10.83
CA GLU A 253 -9.06 -1.74 -11.88
C GLU A 253 -10.09 -2.64 -12.55
N HIS A 254 -9.74 -3.88 -12.86
CA HIS A 254 -10.67 -4.84 -13.50
C HIS A 254 -11.78 -5.29 -12.55
N ALA A 255 -11.51 -5.50 -11.27
CA ALA A 255 -12.52 -5.94 -10.32
C ALA A 255 -13.61 -4.89 -10.06
N THR A 256 -13.30 -3.60 -10.17
CA THR A 256 -14.27 -2.51 -10.00
C THR A 256 -15.10 -2.22 -11.26
N GLY A 257 -14.59 -2.55 -12.46
CA GLY A 257 -15.32 -2.39 -13.73
C GLY A 257 -16.40 -3.45 -13.99
N THR A 258 -16.29 -4.62 -13.34
CA THR A 258 -17.22 -5.74 -13.60
C THR A 258 -18.55 -5.59 -12.83
N VAL A 259 -18.59 -4.77 -11.78
CA VAL A 259 -19.81 -4.59 -10.95
C VAL A 259 -20.84 -3.66 -11.59
N GLU A 260 -20.43 -2.76 -12.51
CA GLU A 260 -21.36 -1.83 -13.14
C GLU A 260 -22.17 -2.42 -14.32
N HIS A 261 -21.77 -3.59 -14.87
CA HIS A 261 -22.43 -4.14 -16.05
C HIS A 261 -23.54 -5.20 -15.79
N THR A 262 -23.74 -5.63 -14.52
CA THR A 262 -24.77 -6.64 -14.21
C THR A 262 -26.09 -6.08 -13.66
N ALA A 263 -26.19 -4.77 -13.44
CA ALA A 263 -27.41 -4.14 -12.90
C ALA A 263 -28.38 -3.57 -13.98
N GLY A 264 -28.13 -3.81 -15.27
CA GLY A 264 -28.88 -3.18 -16.36
C GLY A 264 -29.67 -4.10 -17.28
N ALA A 265 -29.91 -5.39 -16.96
CA ALA A 265 -30.68 -6.28 -17.82
C ALA A 265 -31.75 -7.06 -17.02
N GLY A 266 -32.84 -6.39 -16.68
CA GLY A 266 -33.99 -7.02 -16.05
C GLY A 266 -35.20 -6.10 -15.93
N GLY A 267 -35.89 -5.84 -17.06
CA GLY A 267 -37.17 -5.11 -17.00
C GLY A 267 -37.69 -4.66 -18.31
N SER A 268 -38.30 -5.56 -19.11
CA SER A 268 -39.51 -5.31 -19.89
C SER A 268 -39.89 -6.55 -20.72
N ALA A 269 -40.87 -7.29 -20.29
CA ALA A 269 -41.92 -7.90 -21.11
C ALA A 269 -43.04 -8.38 -20.17
#